data_f6f41db91a845e72e4e8430dbe8fa29b
#
_entry.id   f6f41db91a845e72e4e8430dbe8fa29b
#
_cell.length_a   1.000
_cell.length_b   1.000
_cell.length_c   1.000
_cell.angle_alpha   90.00
_cell.angle_beta   90.00
_cell.angle_gamma   90.00
#
_symmetry.space_group_name_H-M   'P 1'
#
loop_
_entity.id
_entity.type
_entity.pdbx_description
1 polymer ?
#
loop_
_entity_poly.entity_id
_entity_poly.type
_entity_poly.pdbx_seq_one_letter_code
_entity_poly.pdbx_strand_id
1 'polypeptide(L)'
;MIRHIVFFSAKRHEDVDAIAEGLRMLGQIPHSSVFEVMKNTKTDVLSDEVDVVVYAEFENEVALAAYKADPIYVECIRRVRPLREMRYSADVLSTLTQ
;
A
#
# COMPACT_ATOMS: atom_id res chain seq x y z
N MET A 1 2.71 -16.07 -7.79
CA MET A 1 2.53 -14.60 -7.71
C MET A 1 1.98 -14.22 -6.34
N ILE A 2 2.52 -13.15 -5.76
CA ILE A 2 2.10 -12.64 -4.46
C ILE A 2 1.24 -11.40 -4.68
N ARG A 3 0.07 -11.36 -4.03
CA ARG A 3 -0.76 -10.15 -3.95
C ARG A 3 -0.51 -9.50 -2.60
N HIS A 4 -0.06 -8.26 -2.65
CA HIS A 4 0.31 -7.47 -1.48
C HIS A 4 -0.73 -6.37 -1.31
N ILE A 5 -1.45 -6.40 -0.18
CA ILE A 5 -2.56 -5.49 0.06
C ILE A 5 -2.31 -4.81 1.40
N VAL A 6 -2.35 -3.48 1.43
CA VAL A 6 -2.13 -2.73 2.67
C VAL A 6 -3.25 -1.72 2.85
N PHE A 7 -3.80 -1.70 4.06
CA PHE A 7 -4.85 -0.77 4.45
C PHE A 7 -4.27 0.29 5.38
N PHE A 8 -4.61 1.54 5.11
CA PHE A 8 -4.16 2.68 5.91
C PHE A 8 -5.34 3.50 6.39
N SER A 9 -5.22 4.08 7.57
CA SER A 9 -6.07 5.19 7.98
C SER A 9 -5.19 6.37 8.39
N ALA A 10 -5.74 7.58 8.26
CA ALA A 10 -5.07 8.81 8.66
C ALA A 10 -5.41 9.13 10.11
N LYS A 11 -4.44 9.70 10.86
CA LYS A 11 -4.72 10.25 12.17
C LYS A 11 -5.71 11.41 12.09
N ARG A 12 -5.59 12.21 11.02
CA ARG A 12 -6.45 13.36 10.74
C ARG A 12 -7.02 13.21 9.34
N HIS A 13 -8.33 13.39 9.22
CA HIS A 13 -9.01 13.22 7.94
C HIS A 13 -8.39 14.07 6.82
N GLU A 14 -7.93 15.27 7.15
CA GLU A 14 -7.31 16.19 6.19
C GLU A 14 -5.99 15.67 5.63
N ASP A 15 -5.38 14.64 6.24
CA ASP A 15 -4.11 14.08 5.79
C ASP A 15 -4.28 12.87 4.87
N VAL A 16 -5.52 12.46 4.55
CA VAL A 16 -5.76 11.30 3.68
C VAL A 16 -5.10 11.49 2.31
N ASP A 17 -5.25 12.66 1.71
CA ASP A 17 -4.64 12.93 0.40
C ASP A 17 -3.11 12.94 0.48
N ALA A 18 -2.54 13.46 1.55
CA ALA A 18 -1.09 13.46 1.75
C ALA A 18 -0.55 12.03 1.89
N ILE A 19 -1.29 11.16 2.58
CA ILE A 19 -0.92 9.74 2.69
C ILE A 19 -0.97 9.08 1.31
N ALA A 20 -2.04 9.27 0.56
CA ALA A 20 -2.18 8.67 -0.77
C ALA A 20 -1.05 9.13 -1.69
N GLU A 21 -0.73 10.43 -1.67
CA GLU A 21 0.35 11.00 -2.47
C GLU A 21 1.71 10.40 -2.10
N GLY A 22 1.97 10.30 -0.79
CA GLY A 22 3.21 9.69 -0.31
C GLY A 22 3.34 8.23 -0.72
N LEU A 23 2.24 7.47 -0.66
CA LEU A 23 2.24 6.05 -1.03
C LEU A 23 2.43 5.86 -2.54
N ARG A 24 2.01 6.82 -3.37
CA ARG A 24 2.16 6.70 -4.82
C ARG A 24 3.62 6.69 -5.26
N MET A 25 4.54 7.22 -4.47
CA MET A 25 5.96 7.17 -4.81
C MET A 25 6.48 5.73 -4.89
N LEU A 26 5.82 4.78 -4.21
CA LEU A 26 6.19 3.37 -4.25
C LEU A 26 6.04 2.77 -5.66
N GLY A 27 5.22 3.39 -6.52
CA GLY A 27 5.06 2.96 -7.89
C GLY A 27 6.30 3.14 -8.75
N GLN A 28 7.28 3.94 -8.29
CA GLN A 28 8.55 4.12 -8.97
C GLN A 28 9.52 2.97 -8.74
N ILE A 29 9.24 2.10 -7.77
CA ILE A 29 10.10 0.94 -7.48
C ILE A 29 9.83 -0.13 -8.54
N PRO A 30 10.88 -0.60 -9.26
CA PRO A 30 10.66 -1.42 -10.46
C PRO A 30 10.47 -2.91 -10.20
N HIS A 31 9.98 -3.31 -9.04
CA HIS A 31 9.90 -4.72 -8.66
C HIS A 31 8.48 -5.28 -8.63
N SER A 32 7.46 -4.42 -8.68
CA SER A 32 6.07 -4.87 -8.78
C SER A 32 5.65 -5.01 -10.23
N SER A 33 4.80 -6.00 -10.53
CA SER A 33 4.20 -6.15 -11.86
C SER A 33 2.90 -5.36 -11.98
N VAL A 34 2.23 -5.10 -10.84
CA VAL A 34 1.05 -4.26 -10.73
C VAL A 34 1.21 -3.42 -9.47
N PHE A 35 0.84 -2.15 -9.56
CA PHE A 35 0.87 -1.27 -8.39
C PHE A 35 -0.22 -0.21 -8.52
N GLU A 36 -1.03 -0.07 -7.47
CA GLU A 36 -2.07 0.94 -7.45
C GLU A 36 -2.32 1.44 -6.03
N VAL A 37 -2.55 2.73 -5.88
CA VAL A 37 -2.99 3.36 -4.63
C VAL A 37 -4.39 3.90 -4.86
N MET A 38 -5.33 3.50 -4.00
CA MET A 38 -6.73 3.86 -4.15
C MET A 38 -7.26 4.40 -2.83
N LYS A 39 -8.21 5.32 -2.90
CA LYS A 39 -8.94 5.75 -1.72
C LYS A 39 -10.18 4.88 -1.55
N ASN A 40 -10.49 4.52 -0.29
CA ASN A 40 -11.70 3.77 0.02
C ASN A 40 -12.93 4.63 -0.30
N THR A 41 -13.89 4.07 -1.02
CA THR A 41 -15.14 4.77 -1.35
C THR A 41 -16.03 4.95 -0.12
N LYS A 42 -15.78 4.16 0.95
CA LYS A 42 -16.51 4.21 2.22
C LYS A 42 -18.01 3.96 2.08
N THR A 43 -18.38 3.16 1.09
CA THR A 43 -19.77 2.75 0.90
C THR A 43 -20.20 1.70 1.91
N ASP A 44 -19.25 0.93 2.47
CA ASP A 44 -19.52 -0.07 3.48
C ASP A 44 -19.28 0.54 4.86
N VAL A 45 -20.36 0.72 5.62
CA VAL A 45 -20.28 1.35 6.95
C VAL A 45 -19.52 0.51 7.97
N LEU A 46 -19.31 -0.77 7.70
CA LEU A 46 -18.57 -1.66 8.61
C LEU A 46 -17.06 -1.54 8.43
N SER A 47 -16.60 -0.85 7.38
CA SER A 47 -15.19 -0.72 7.03
C SER A 47 -14.82 0.73 6.71
N ASP A 48 -15.47 1.68 7.34
CA ASP A 48 -15.27 3.10 7.04
C ASP A 48 -14.00 3.69 7.67
N GLU A 49 -13.33 2.95 8.56
CA GLU A 49 -12.05 3.40 9.12
C GLU A 49 -10.89 3.29 8.14
N VAL A 50 -11.02 2.51 7.06
CA VAL A 50 -9.97 2.42 6.04
C VAL A 50 -10.07 3.61 5.10
N ASP A 51 -8.97 4.36 4.97
CA ASP A 51 -8.94 5.55 4.11
C ASP A 51 -8.27 5.29 2.77
N VAL A 52 -7.13 4.57 2.77
CA VAL A 52 -6.32 4.36 1.58
C VAL A 52 -5.89 2.90 1.50
N VAL A 53 -5.88 2.36 0.28
CA VAL A 53 -5.47 0.98 0.01
C VAL A 53 -4.32 1.00 -0.99
N VAL A 54 -3.25 0.25 -0.66
CA VAL A 54 -2.20 -0.06 -1.63
C VAL A 54 -2.40 -1.48 -2.09
N TYR A 55 -2.41 -1.68 -3.40
CA TYR A 55 -2.47 -3.00 -4.01
C TYR A 55 -1.29 -3.17 -4.94
N ALA A 56 -0.54 -4.24 -4.76
CA ALA A 56 0.61 -4.54 -5.62
C ALA A 56 0.71 -6.04 -5.85
N GLU A 57 1.30 -6.42 -6.98
CA GLU A 57 1.57 -7.82 -7.31
C GLU A 57 3.06 -7.99 -7.55
N PHE A 58 3.59 -9.09 -7.02
CA PHE A 58 5.01 -9.45 -7.15
C PHE A 58 5.11 -10.87 -7.68
N GLU A 59 6.06 -11.09 -8.56
CA GLU A 59 6.25 -12.41 -9.16
C GLU A 59 6.58 -13.47 -8.09
N ASN A 60 7.38 -13.08 -7.09
CA ASN A 60 7.81 -13.98 -6.02
C ASN A 60 8.28 -13.19 -4.80
N GLU A 61 8.70 -13.90 -3.77
CA GLU A 61 9.15 -13.30 -2.51
C GLU A 61 10.44 -12.50 -2.68
N VAL A 62 11.29 -12.85 -3.65
CA VAL A 62 12.54 -12.12 -3.91
C VAL A 62 12.19 -10.71 -4.41
N ALA A 63 11.24 -10.60 -5.33
CA ALA A 63 10.79 -9.29 -5.84
C ALA A 63 10.16 -8.46 -4.72
N LEU A 64 9.34 -9.05 -3.87
CA LEU A 64 8.74 -8.36 -2.74
C LEU A 64 9.80 -7.85 -1.76
N ALA A 65 10.79 -8.67 -1.45
CA ALA A 65 11.88 -8.28 -0.56
C ALA A 65 12.70 -7.13 -1.16
N ALA A 66 12.99 -7.19 -2.45
CA ALA A 66 13.72 -6.13 -3.15
C ALA A 66 12.94 -4.81 -3.13
N TYR A 67 11.63 -4.87 -3.29
CA TYR A 67 10.74 -3.71 -3.19
C TYR A 67 10.85 -3.06 -1.80
N LYS A 68 10.80 -3.85 -0.74
CA LYS A 68 10.87 -3.34 0.64
C LYS A 68 12.26 -2.81 0.99
N ALA A 69 13.30 -3.26 0.30
CA ALA A 69 14.67 -2.83 0.53
C ALA A 69 15.06 -1.58 -0.27
N ASP A 70 14.21 -1.14 -1.19
CA ASP A 70 14.49 0.01 -2.04
C ASP A 70 14.49 1.30 -1.21
N PRO A 71 15.44 2.24 -1.48
CA PRO A 71 15.47 3.53 -0.78
C PRO A 71 14.17 4.32 -0.87
N ILE A 72 13.43 4.19 -1.97
CA ILE A 72 12.12 4.85 -2.14
C ILE A 72 11.13 4.33 -1.09
N TYR A 73 11.18 3.04 -0.78
CA TYR A 73 10.31 2.45 0.24
C TYR A 73 10.61 3.08 1.61
N VAL A 74 11.88 3.21 1.96
CA VAL A 74 12.31 3.81 3.23
C VAL A 74 11.84 5.27 3.32
N GLU A 75 12.00 6.02 2.23
CA GLU A 75 11.55 7.42 2.19
C GLU A 75 10.03 7.53 2.31
N CYS A 76 9.30 6.62 1.68
CA CYS A 76 7.84 6.57 1.80
C CYS A 76 7.41 6.36 3.25
N ILE A 77 8.04 5.41 3.94
CA ILE A 77 7.75 5.15 5.36
C ILE A 77 7.99 6.42 6.17
N ARG A 78 9.11 7.09 5.94
CA ARG A 78 9.46 8.32 6.66
C ARG A 78 8.37 9.40 6.51
N ARG A 79 7.79 9.51 5.32
CA ARG A 79 6.77 10.53 5.03
C ARG A 79 5.39 10.14 5.53
N VAL A 80 5.02 8.86 5.46
CA VAL A 80 3.66 8.40 5.73
C VAL A 80 3.45 8.04 7.20
N ARG A 81 4.46 7.47 7.85
CA ARG A 81 4.32 6.99 9.24
C ARG A 81 3.78 8.06 10.21
N PRO A 82 4.23 9.32 10.17
CA PRO A 82 3.70 10.33 11.08
C PRO A 82 2.22 10.66 10.85
N LEU A 83 1.71 10.39 9.66
CA LEU A 83 0.35 10.77 9.27
C LEU A 83 -0.66 9.65 9.45
N ARG A 84 -0.20 8.38 9.43
CA ARG A 84 -1.10 7.23 9.51
C ARG A 84 -1.43 6.85 10.94
N GLU A 85 -2.66 6.43 11.17
CA GLU A 85 -3.10 5.84 12.43
C GLU A 85 -2.97 4.32 12.35
N MET A 86 -3.60 3.71 11.34
CA MET A 86 -3.65 2.27 11.15
C MET A 86 -2.85 1.88 9.92
N ARG A 87 -2.15 0.74 10.00
CA ARG A 87 -1.56 0.07 8.85
C ARG A 87 -1.70 -1.43 9.05
N TYR A 88 -2.53 -2.06 8.23
CA TYR A 88 -2.66 -3.53 8.20
C TYR A 88 -2.31 -4.03 6.82
N SER A 89 -1.54 -5.11 6.75
CA SER A 89 -1.12 -5.69 5.47
C SER A 89 -1.41 -7.17 5.43
N ALA A 90 -1.64 -7.67 4.22
CA ALA A 90 -1.74 -9.08 3.94
C ALA A 90 -0.99 -9.38 2.64
N ASP A 91 -0.16 -10.42 2.68
CA ASP A 91 0.53 -10.94 1.51
C ASP A 91 -0.03 -12.33 1.26
N VAL A 92 -0.67 -12.52 0.13
CA VAL A 92 -1.35 -13.77 -0.17
C VAL A 92 -0.86 -14.33 -1.50
N LEU A 93 -0.74 -15.65 -1.57
CA LEU A 93 -0.41 -16.30 -2.83
C LEU A 93 -1.67 -16.39 -3.68
N SER A 94 -1.56 -15.93 -4.93
CA SER A 94 -2.67 -16.05 -5.86
C SER A 94 -2.88 -17.53 -6.22
N THR A 95 -4.14 -17.96 -6.20
CA THR A 95 -4.53 -19.30 -6.65
C THR A 95 -4.97 -19.31 -8.10
N LEU A 96 -5.00 -18.14 -8.74
CA LEU A 96 -5.38 -18.04 -10.15
C LEU A 96 -4.23 -18.46 -11.03
N THR A 97 -4.55 -19.26 -12.06
CA THR A 97 -3.58 -19.63 -13.08
C THR A 97 -3.36 -18.44 -14.02
N GLN A 98 -2.11 -18.15 -14.28
CA GLN A 98 -1.72 -17.07 -15.17
C GLN A 98 -1.60 -17.53 -16.61
#